data_35ecb089869a6552805f9528e2b60764
#
_entry.id   35ecb089869a6552805f9528e2b60764
#
_cell.length_a   1.000
_cell.length_b   1.000
_cell.length_c   1.000
_cell.angle_alpha   90.00
_cell.angle_beta   90.00
_cell.angle_gamma   90.00
#
_symmetry.space_group_name_H-M   'P 1'
#
loop_
_entity.id
_entity.type
_entity.pdbx_description
1 polymer ?
#
loop_
_entity_poly.entity_id
_entity_poly.type
_entity_poly.pdbx_seq_one_letter_code
_entity_poly.pdbx_strand_id
1 'polypeptide(L)'
;MVSTALLTWSKPALAAPPGQPFRLEYWAEGHCPDAIEFARQIQTRAPRLRPAEADEPALGFYAELVERPGSATGRLTARTPDGREVSREVRGATCDDVVTALALIAALAADPSQPVAAPASGAAQVQPPPPPRRHVRDDLPVEDLEPPDPALRWTFGVGGGLSFDSSIAPSPGYGLGVEFDAEGKGGSVLRPLFALSAIRAAAANTETKAGDASFTWLAFRGTVCPLRWPEATPLFIRPCLFLDAGELDGNVSLDGTSRDQAKSWFAAGGFARVEALADEVLSFQLDGGVTAALKRDTFDAGSGDGNAFRVPPSGILGRIGLSYRFQ
;
A
#
# COMPACT_ATOMS: atom_id res chain seq x y z
N MET A 1 3.47 9.32 -63.49
CA MET A 1 3.36 10.08 -62.26
C MET A 1 2.01 9.74 -61.64
N VAL A 2 1.98 8.90 -60.61
CA VAL A 2 0.75 8.48 -59.95
C VAL A 2 0.71 9.22 -58.60
N SER A 3 -0.27 10.14 -58.44
CA SER A 3 -0.50 10.87 -57.18
C SER A 3 -1.34 10.03 -56.23
N THR A 4 -0.74 9.62 -55.13
CA THR A 4 -1.42 8.90 -54.05
C THR A 4 -2.01 9.92 -53.06
N ALA A 5 -3.33 10.06 -53.06
CA ALA A 5 -4.04 10.89 -52.09
C ALA A 5 -4.21 10.11 -50.77
N LEU A 6 -3.57 10.59 -49.70
CA LEU A 6 -3.74 10.08 -48.33
C LEU A 6 -5.03 10.68 -47.74
N LEU A 7 -6.05 9.84 -47.61
CA LEU A 7 -7.28 10.14 -46.86
C LEU A 7 -6.99 10.05 -45.36
N THR A 8 -6.88 11.20 -44.71
CA THR A 8 -6.82 11.28 -43.23
C THR A 8 -8.23 11.12 -42.66
N TRP A 9 -8.48 9.98 -42.04
CA TRP A 9 -9.69 9.77 -41.26
C TRP A 9 -9.56 10.49 -39.90
N SER A 10 -10.22 11.63 -39.76
CA SER A 10 -10.44 12.27 -38.47
C SER A 10 -11.47 11.47 -37.69
N LYS A 11 -11.05 10.82 -36.61
CA LYS A 11 -11.96 10.20 -35.61
C LYS A 11 -12.84 11.31 -35.03
N PRO A 12 -14.18 11.17 -35.03
CA PRO A 12 -15.04 12.08 -34.27
C PRO A 12 -14.67 11.98 -32.79
N ALA A 13 -14.31 13.09 -32.18
CA ALA A 13 -14.16 13.20 -30.75
C ALA A 13 -15.56 12.97 -30.13
N LEU A 14 -15.77 11.82 -29.50
CA LEU A 14 -16.93 11.57 -28.64
C LEU A 14 -16.90 12.64 -27.56
N ALA A 15 -17.83 13.57 -27.57
CA ALA A 15 -18.04 14.52 -26.49
C ALA A 15 -18.25 13.71 -25.20
N ALA A 16 -17.43 13.97 -24.19
CA ALA A 16 -17.62 13.38 -22.88
C ALA A 16 -19.06 13.69 -22.40
N PRO A 17 -19.76 12.74 -21.77
CA PRO A 17 -21.10 13.00 -21.25
C PRO A 17 -21.05 14.20 -20.30
N PRO A 18 -22.04 15.10 -20.32
CA PRO A 18 -22.06 16.27 -19.45
C PRO A 18 -21.97 15.80 -17.99
N GLY A 19 -21.04 16.39 -17.23
CA GLY A 19 -20.83 16.04 -15.82
C GLY A 19 -22.09 16.31 -15.00
N GLN A 20 -22.34 15.52 -13.97
CA GLN A 20 -23.47 15.71 -13.06
C GLN A 20 -23.25 16.95 -12.19
N PRO A 21 -24.15 17.95 -12.18
CA PRO A 21 -24.01 19.14 -11.37
C PRO A 21 -24.25 18.86 -9.90
N PHE A 22 -23.43 19.45 -9.02
CA PHE A 22 -23.65 19.42 -7.59
C PHE A 22 -23.53 20.81 -6.97
N ARG A 23 -24.22 21.05 -5.87
CA ARG A 23 -24.15 22.25 -5.04
C ARG A 23 -23.73 21.88 -3.63
N LEU A 24 -22.76 22.57 -3.09
CA LEU A 24 -22.21 22.33 -1.76
C LEU A 24 -22.55 23.50 -0.85
N GLU A 25 -23.21 23.21 0.28
CA GLU A 25 -23.33 24.08 1.43
C GLU A 25 -22.49 23.48 2.56
N TYR A 26 -21.53 24.24 3.07
CA TYR A 26 -20.53 23.76 4.00
C TYR A 26 -20.42 24.70 5.20
N TRP A 27 -20.50 24.13 6.37
CA TRP A 27 -20.29 24.82 7.63
C TRP A 27 -19.31 24.03 8.50
N ALA A 28 -18.30 24.69 9.07
CA ALA A 28 -17.31 24.05 9.93
C ALA A 28 -16.96 24.93 11.11
N GLU A 29 -16.85 24.32 12.30
CA GLU A 29 -16.39 24.92 13.54
C GLU A 29 -15.04 24.28 13.93
N GLY A 30 -14.02 25.11 14.19
CA GLY A 30 -12.67 24.67 14.50
C GLY A 30 -11.68 24.81 13.34
N HIS A 31 -10.62 23.99 13.33
CA HIS A 31 -9.56 24.04 12.33
C HIS A 31 -9.78 23.03 11.20
N CYS A 32 -11.01 22.95 10.72
CA CYS A 32 -11.36 22.05 9.63
C CYS A 32 -10.94 22.62 8.26
N PRO A 33 -10.65 21.77 7.25
CA PRO A 33 -10.49 22.18 5.86
C PRO A 33 -11.68 23.01 5.37
N ASP A 34 -11.42 23.91 4.43
CA ASP A 34 -12.47 24.77 3.88
C ASP A 34 -13.38 24.07 2.85
N ALA A 35 -14.43 24.76 2.42
CA ALA A 35 -15.39 24.27 1.44
C ALA A 35 -14.74 23.94 0.08
N ILE A 36 -13.68 24.68 -0.30
CA ILE A 36 -12.97 24.48 -1.58
C ILE A 36 -12.22 23.16 -1.55
N GLU A 37 -11.50 22.91 -0.47
CA GLU A 37 -10.77 21.67 -0.26
C GLU A 37 -11.72 20.46 -0.20
N PHE A 38 -12.85 20.60 0.50
CA PHE A 38 -13.85 19.54 0.56
C PHE A 38 -14.45 19.24 -0.84
N ALA A 39 -14.81 20.28 -1.61
CA ALA A 39 -15.30 20.12 -2.99
C ALA A 39 -14.26 19.45 -3.89
N ARG A 40 -12.98 19.82 -3.75
CA ARG A 40 -11.87 19.21 -4.47
C ARG A 40 -11.73 17.72 -4.17
N GLN A 41 -11.87 17.35 -2.90
CA GLN A 41 -11.82 15.94 -2.49
C GLN A 41 -12.98 15.11 -3.03
N ILE A 42 -14.20 15.70 -3.10
CA ILE A 42 -15.35 15.05 -3.75
C ILE A 42 -15.07 14.83 -5.24
N GLN A 43 -14.60 15.85 -5.95
CA GLN A 43 -14.33 15.77 -7.39
C GLN A 43 -13.19 14.80 -7.73
N THR A 44 -12.18 14.69 -6.88
CA THR A 44 -11.10 13.71 -7.05
C THR A 44 -11.62 12.27 -7.03
N ARG A 45 -12.64 11.98 -6.20
CA ARG A 45 -13.24 10.65 -6.06
C ARG A 45 -14.38 10.39 -7.05
N ALA A 46 -15.03 11.47 -7.49
CA ALA A 46 -16.12 11.43 -8.45
C ALA A 46 -15.88 12.46 -9.59
N PRO A 47 -14.99 12.18 -10.56
CA PRO A 47 -14.59 13.13 -11.61
C PRO A 47 -15.73 13.57 -12.54
N ARG A 48 -16.87 12.88 -12.49
CA ARG A 48 -18.07 13.24 -13.24
C ARG A 48 -18.89 14.35 -12.55
N LEU A 49 -18.60 14.65 -11.30
CA LEU A 49 -19.25 15.76 -10.60
C LEU A 49 -18.60 17.08 -10.99
N ARG A 50 -19.44 18.07 -11.26
CA ARG A 50 -19.03 19.47 -11.49
C ARG A 50 -19.85 20.42 -10.61
N PRO A 51 -19.31 21.57 -10.23
CA PRO A 51 -20.12 22.61 -9.59
C PRO A 51 -21.30 23.00 -10.46
N ALA A 52 -22.47 23.19 -9.84
CA ALA A 52 -23.67 23.64 -10.52
C ALA A 52 -23.58 25.12 -10.85
N GLU A 53 -24.16 25.52 -11.98
CA GLU A 53 -24.42 26.93 -12.31
C GLU A 53 -25.61 27.48 -11.50
N ALA A 54 -25.79 28.81 -11.52
CA ALA A 54 -26.93 29.43 -10.88
C ALA A 54 -28.22 28.87 -11.50
N ASP A 55 -29.19 28.49 -10.63
CA ASP A 55 -30.50 27.93 -11.02
C ASP A 55 -30.51 26.58 -11.74
N GLU A 56 -29.36 25.91 -11.86
CA GLU A 56 -29.30 24.57 -12.42
C GLU A 56 -29.78 23.53 -11.39
N PRO A 57 -30.68 22.58 -11.78
CA PRO A 57 -31.03 21.45 -10.91
C PRO A 57 -29.79 20.62 -10.62
N ALA A 58 -29.47 20.45 -9.34
CA ALA A 58 -28.23 19.84 -8.91
C ALA A 58 -28.44 18.91 -7.71
N LEU A 59 -27.50 17.99 -7.53
CA LEU A 59 -27.38 17.21 -6.31
C LEU A 59 -26.89 18.13 -5.18
N GLY A 60 -27.68 18.30 -4.12
CA GLY A 60 -27.31 19.13 -2.96
C GLY A 60 -26.50 18.33 -1.95
N PHE A 61 -25.37 18.88 -1.49
CA PHE A 61 -24.62 18.40 -0.35
C PHE A 61 -24.59 19.44 0.74
N TYR A 62 -25.05 19.07 1.94
CA TYR A 62 -24.97 19.88 3.15
C TYR A 62 -24.01 19.22 4.11
N ALA A 63 -22.90 19.85 4.41
CA ALA A 63 -21.89 19.33 5.31
C ALA A 63 -21.73 20.23 6.54
N GLU A 64 -21.88 19.65 7.72
CA GLU A 64 -21.65 20.30 9.01
C GLU A 64 -20.54 19.58 9.74
N LEU A 65 -19.49 20.30 10.17
CA LEU A 65 -18.34 19.75 10.88
C LEU A 65 -18.12 20.50 12.19
N VAL A 66 -17.82 19.76 13.24
CA VAL A 66 -17.48 20.30 14.55
C VAL A 66 -16.24 19.61 15.06
N GLU A 67 -15.19 20.40 15.30
CA GLU A 67 -13.97 19.92 15.93
C GLU A 67 -14.00 20.24 17.43
N ARG A 68 -13.58 19.28 18.23
CA ARG A 68 -13.37 19.40 19.67
C ARG A 68 -11.99 18.87 20.01
N PRO A 69 -11.40 19.22 21.16
CA PRO A 69 -10.12 18.67 21.56
C PRO A 69 -10.13 17.13 21.52
N GLY A 70 -9.31 16.54 20.62
CA GLY A 70 -9.15 15.11 20.45
C GLY A 70 -10.26 14.39 19.67
N SER A 71 -11.25 15.09 19.09
CA SER A 71 -12.29 14.46 18.27
C SER A 71 -12.92 15.44 17.28
N ALA A 72 -13.35 14.95 16.14
CA ALA A 72 -14.15 15.68 15.19
C ALA A 72 -15.40 14.89 14.81
N THR A 73 -16.51 15.59 14.57
CA THR A 73 -17.76 14.99 14.09
C THR A 73 -18.22 15.75 12.87
N GLY A 74 -18.66 15.05 11.85
CA GLY A 74 -19.23 15.65 10.66
C GLY A 74 -20.51 14.95 10.23
N ARG A 75 -21.45 15.72 9.72
CA ARG A 75 -22.70 15.25 9.14
C ARG A 75 -22.78 15.68 7.69
N LEU A 76 -23.06 14.75 6.79
CA LEU A 76 -23.34 15.04 5.40
C LEU A 76 -24.79 14.66 5.10
N THR A 77 -25.54 15.60 4.54
CA THR A 77 -26.86 15.37 4.00
C THR A 77 -26.82 15.55 2.48
N ALA A 78 -27.13 14.49 1.75
CA ALA A 78 -27.25 14.51 0.29
C ALA A 78 -28.72 14.62 -0.09
N ARG A 79 -29.07 15.61 -0.93
CA ARG A 79 -30.43 15.83 -1.45
C ARG A 79 -30.42 15.72 -2.96
N THR A 80 -31.19 14.77 -3.48
CA THR A 80 -31.37 14.60 -4.93
C THR A 80 -32.36 15.62 -5.51
N PRO A 81 -32.31 15.92 -6.82
CA PRO A 81 -33.25 16.86 -7.47
C PRO A 81 -34.71 16.46 -7.35
N ASP A 82 -35.03 15.17 -7.17
CA ASP A 82 -36.37 14.62 -6.91
C ASP A 82 -36.80 14.73 -5.44
N GLY A 83 -35.99 15.40 -4.59
CA GLY A 83 -36.32 15.70 -3.21
C GLY A 83 -36.02 14.59 -2.20
N ARG A 84 -35.41 13.48 -2.62
CA ARG A 84 -34.94 12.46 -1.66
C ARG A 84 -33.73 12.97 -0.90
N GLU A 85 -33.72 12.65 0.40
CA GLU A 85 -32.68 13.11 1.31
C GLU A 85 -32.08 11.92 2.07
N VAL A 86 -30.76 11.89 2.15
CA VAL A 86 -30.02 10.85 2.91
C VAL A 86 -28.97 11.56 3.74
N SER A 87 -28.98 11.31 5.05
CA SER A 87 -27.99 11.88 5.99
C SER A 87 -27.08 10.80 6.55
N ARG A 88 -25.80 11.12 6.72
CA ARG A 88 -24.78 10.28 7.35
C ARG A 88 -23.96 11.11 8.32
N GLU A 89 -23.64 10.52 9.47
CA GLU A 89 -22.76 11.10 10.47
C GLU A 89 -21.48 10.28 10.55
N VAL A 90 -20.33 10.97 10.64
CA VAL A 90 -19.00 10.39 10.75
C VAL A 90 -18.31 11.03 11.95
N ARG A 91 -17.55 10.24 12.70
CA ARG A 91 -16.68 10.69 13.79
C ARG A 91 -15.26 10.27 13.50
N GLY A 92 -14.31 11.14 13.80
CA GLY A 92 -12.88 10.91 13.59
C GLY A 92 -12.05 11.54 14.70
N ALA A 93 -10.76 11.28 14.70
CA ALA A 93 -9.82 11.91 15.62
C ALA A 93 -9.52 13.36 15.21
N THR A 94 -9.52 13.63 13.90
CA THR A 94 -9.25 14.95 13.33
C THR A 94 -10.34 15.35 12.33
N CYS A 95 -10.41 16.65 12.05
CA CYS A 95 -11.33 17.16 11.04
C CYS A 95 -10.98 16.65 9.64
N ASP A 96 -9.70 16.48 9.33
CA ASP A 96 -9.23 15.94 8.05
C ASP A 96 -9.74 14.51 7.80
N ASP A 97 -9.73 13.65 8.82
CA ASP A 97 -10.28 12.29 8.72
C ASP A 97 -11.77 12.32 8.41
N VAL A 98 -12.51 13.20 9.10
CA VAL A 98 -13.95 13.34 8.90
C VAL A 98 -14.26 13.88 7.52
N VAL A 99 -13.55 14.93 7.06
CA VAL A 99 -13.68 15.50 5.72
C VAL A 99 -13.41 14.46 4.64
N THR A 100 -12.35 13.67 4.80
CA THR A 100 -11.99 12.60 3.87
C THR A 100 -13.09 11.53 3.76
N ALA A 101 -13.66 11.13 4.89
CA ALA A 101 -14.75 10.14 4.93
C ALA A 101 -16.05 10.70 4.35
N LEU A 102 -16.40 11.96 4.66
CA LEU A 102 -17.59 12.61 4.11
C LEU A 102 -17.47 12.84 2.60
N ALA A 103 -16.27 13.16 2.08
CA ALA A 103 -16.03 13.28 0.64
C ALA A 103 -16.24 11.95 -0.09
N LEU A 104 -15.84 10.83 0.52
CA LEU A 104 -16.14 9.49 -0.01
C LEU A 104 -17.65 9.21 -0.02
N ILE A 105 -18.35 9.51 1.07
CA ILE A 105 -19.81 9.33 1.15
C ILE A 105 -20.52 10.19 0.09
N ALA A 106 -20.08 11.43 -0.12
CA ALA A 106 -20.63 12.30 -1.15
C ALA A 106 -20.43 11.72 -2.57
N ALA A 107 -19.22 11.20 -2.84
CA ALA A 107 -18.91 10.56 -4.11
C ALA A 107 -19.78 9.31 -4.38
N LEU A 108 -19.99 8.47 -3.36
CA LEU A 108 -20.86 7.28 -3.44
C LEU A 108 -22.34 7.67 -3.62
N ALA A 109 -22.81 8.74 -2.94
CA ALA A 109 -24.18 9.22 -3.08
C ALA A 109 -24.48 9.80 -4.48
N ALA A 110 -23.44 10.21 -5.20
CA ALA A 110 -23.53 10.71 -6.57
C ALA A 110 -23.51 9.60 -7.64
N ASP A 111 -23.24 8.36 -7.29
CA ASP A 111 -23.25 7.24 -8.24
C ASP A 111 -24.68 6.73 -8.46
N PRO A 112 -25.30 6.99 -9.64
CA PRO A 112 -26.66 6.55 -9.92
C PRO A 112 -26.81 5.03 -10.04
N SER A 113 -25.70 4.30 -10.14
CA SER A 113 -25.71 2.83 -10.26
C SER A 113 -25.75 2.13 -8.89
N GLN A 114 -25.53 2.82 -7.78
CA GLN A 114 -25.70 2.26 -6.45
C GLN A 114 -27.15 2.40 -5.99
N PRO A 115 -27.87 1.29 -5.74
CA PRO A 115 -29.16 1.38 -5.09
C PRO A 115 -28.93 2.03 -3.73
N VAL A 116 -29.50 3.22 -3.51
CA VAL A 116 -29.59 3.82 -2.20
C VAL A 116 -30.29 2.79 -1.33
N ALA A 117 -29.53 2.07 -0.49
CA ALA A 117 -30.13 1.17 0.47
C ALA A 117 -31.10 2.02 1.29
N ALA A 118 -32.39 1.82 1.04
CA ALA A 118 -33.43 2.47 1.81
C ALA A 118 -33.10 2.23 3.29
N PRO A 119 -33.17 3.25 4.15
CA PRO A 119 -33.04 3.02 5.57
C PRO A 119 -34.06 1.92 5.90
N ALA A 120 -33.57 0.83 6.50
CA ALA A 120 -34.49 -0.17 7.04
C ALA A 120 -35.46 0.64 7.91
N SER A 121 -36.71 0.74 7.45
CA SER A 121 -37.82 1.31 8.21
C SER A 121 -38.04 0.40 9.39
N GLY A 122 -37.17 0.48 10.38
CA GLY A 122 -37.51 0.08 11.72
C GLY A 122 -38.62 1.02 12.15
N ALA A 123 -39.85 0.52 12.12
CA ALA A 123 -40.95 1.19 12.71
C ALA A 123 -40.49 1.69 14.09
N ALA A 124 -40.42 3.01 14.23
CA ALA A 124 -40.25 3.64 15.52
C ALA A 124 -41.44 3.24 16.36
N GLN A 125 -41.31 2.17 17.13
CA GLN A 125 -42.20 1.93 18.25
C GLN A 125 -42.10 3.14 19.14
N VAL A 126 -43.15 3.93 19.15
CA VAL A 126 -43.36 5.00 20.12
C VAL A 126 -43.35 4.33 21.49
N GLN A 127 -42.18 4.28 22.10
CA GLN A 127 -42.03 3.86 23.47
C GLN A 127 -42.64 4.96 24.34
N PRO A 128 -43.60 4.65 25.22
CA PRO A 128 -44.14 5.63 26.16
C PRO A 128 -42.97 6.22 26.98
N PRO A 129 -43.04 7.53 27.34
CA PRO A 129 -41.97 8.17 28.06
C PRO A 129 -41.66 7.38 29.34
N PRO A 130 -40.40 7.05 29.59
CA PRO A 130 -40.02 6.33 30.80
C PRO A 130 -40.35 7.23 32.02
N PRO A 131 -40.80 6.64 33.12
CA PRO A 131 -41.07 7.39 34.36
C PRO A 131 -39.77 8.14 34.79
N PRO A 132 -39.93 9.32 35.45
CA PRO A 132 -38.79 10.11 35.85
C PRO A 132 -37.85 9.29 36.73
N ARG A 133 -36.65 9.03 36.22
CA ARG A 133 -35.59 8.34 36.97
C ARG A 133 -35.18 9.22 38.14
N ARG A 134 -35.37 8.72 39.36
CA ARG A 134 -34.74 9.27 40.56
C ARG A 134 -33.23 9.32 40.27
N HIS A 135 -32.64 10.51 40.35
CA HIS A 135 -31.20 10.69 40.41
C HIS A 135 -30.67 10.00 41.69
N VAL A 136 -30.29 8.75 41.57
CA VAL A 136 -29.35 8.15 42.49
C VAL A 136 -27.99 8.71 42.08
N ARG A 137 -27.47 9.55 42.91
CA ARG A 137 -26.14 10.13 42.80
C ARG A 137 -25.16 9.02 43.21
N ASP A 138 -24.81 8.16 42.24
CA ASP A 138 -23.69 7.24 42.40
C ASP A 138 -22.44 8.01 41.99
N ASP A 139 -21.75 8.58 43.00
CA ASP A 139 -20.37 9.04 42.92
C ASP A 139 -19.44 7.81 42.75
N LEU A 140 -19.61 7.03 41.72
CA LEU A 140 -18.59 6.08 41.27
C LEU A 140 -17.58 6.88 40.43
N PRO A 141 -16.26 6.72 40.73
CA PRO A 141 -15.25 7.29 39.85
C PRO A 141 -15.52 6.74 38.45
N VAL A 142 -15.78 7.62 37.51
CA VAL A 142 -15.74 7.30 36.09
C VAL A 142 -14.28 6.99 35.82
N GLU A 143 -13.94 5.71 35.89
CA GLU A 143 -12.70 5.21 35.35
C GLU A 143 -12.71 5.63 33.89
N ASP A 144 -11.85 6.57 33.53
CA ASP A 144 -11.62 6.99 32.16
C ASP A 144 -11.26 5.72 31.37
N LEU A 145 -12.27 5.04 30.84
CA LEU A 145 -12.08 3.99 29.83
C LEU A 145 -11.48 4.71 28.63
N GLU A 146 -10.17 4.73 28.59
CA GLU A 146 -9.37 5.08 27.44
C GLU A 146 -10.02 4.40 26.21
N PRO A 147 -10.44 5.15 25.18
CA PRO A 147 -11.11 4.54 24.03
C PRO A 147 -10.17 3.45 23.50
N PRO A 148 -10.70 2.26 23.19
CA PRO A 148 -9.87 1.17 22.70
C PRO A 148 -9.06 1.68 21.52
N ASP A 149 -7.74 1.54 21.63
CA ASP A 149 -6.77 1.87 20.59
C ASP A 149 -7.32 1.40 19.23
N PRO A 150 -7.36 2.25 18.19
CA PRO A 150 -7.93 1.85 16.91
C PRO A 150 -7.23 0.58 16.46
N ALA A 151 -7.98 -0.50 16.45
CA ALA A 151 -7.47 -1.82 16.13
C ALA A 151 -6.61 -1.74 14.87
N LEU A 152 -5.34 -2.13 14.97
CA LEU A 152 -4.37 -2.07 13.88
C LEU A 152 -4.97 -2.79 12.67
N ARG A 153 -5.33 -2.05 11.64
CA ARG A 153 -5.87 -2.62 10.40
C ARG A 153 -4.71 -3.09 9.54
N TRP A 154 -4.81 -4.31 9.03
CA TRP A 154 -3.80 -4.89 8.16
C TRP A 154 -4.21 -4.80 6.70
N THR A 155 -3.24 -4.54 5.84
CA THR A 155 -3.35 -4.64 4.38
C THR A 155 -2.37 -5.70 3.94
N PHE A 156 -2.79 -6.57 3.06
CA PHE A 156 -1.95 -7.64 2.54
C PHE A 156 -1.52 -7.31 1.13
N GLY A 157 -0.36 -7.84 0.72
CA GLY A 157 0.16 -7.66 -0.60
C GLY A 157 0.81 -8.93 -1.14
N VAL A 158 0.84 -9.04 -2.45
CA VAL A 158 1.60 -10.04 -3.18
C VAL A 158 2.39 -9.35 -4.27
N GLY A 159 3.68 -9.67 -4.36
CA GLY A 159 4.56 -9.03 -5.33
C GLY A 159 5.56 -9.98 -5.96
N GLY A 160 6.25 -9.46 -6.96
CA GLY A 160 7.34 -10.17 -7.62
C GLY A 160 8.31 -9.19 -8.25
N GLY A 161 9.54 -9.66 -8.51
CA GLY A 161 10.55 -8.78 -9.09
C GLY A 161 11.85 -9.46 -9.41
N LEU A 162 12.71 -8.66 -10.04
CA LEU A 162 14.10 -9.02 -10.34
C LEU A 162 14.96 -8.69 -9.12
N SER A 163 15.86 -9.59 -8.75
CA SER A 163 16.82 -9.44 -7.65
C SER A 163 18.24 -9.53 -8.15
N PHE A 164 19.12 -8.85 -7.45
CA PHE A 164 20.56 -8.85 -7.62
C PHE A 164 21.22 -9.04 -6.25
N ASP A 165 22.23 -9.90 -6.14
CA ASP A 165 23.00 -10.06 -4.92
C ASP A 165 24.47 -10.40 -5.25
N SER A 166 25.42 -9.66 -4.67
CA SER A 166 26.85 -9.85 -4.89
C SER A 166 27.55 -10.69 -3.81
N SER A 167 26.80 -11.21 -2.82
CA SER A 167 27.35 -12.00 -1.72
C SER A 167 27.30 -13.50 -1.93
N ILE A 168 26.67 -13.96 -3.02
CA ILE A 168 26.34 -15.38 -3.24
C ILE A 168 27.51 -16.13 -3.88
N ALA A 169 28.21 -15.49 -4.80
CA ALA A 169 29.24 -16.11 -5.65
C ALA A 169 30.35 -15.09 -5.98
N PRO A 170 31.44 -15.50 -6.62
CA PRO A 170 32.49 -14.59 -7.12
C PRO A 170 31.96 -13.55 -8.08
N SER A 171 30.94 -13.91 -8.87
CA SER A 171 30.18 -13.00 -9.74
C SER A 171 28.81 -12.70 -9.16
N PRO A 172 28.23 -11.52 -9.47
CA PRO A 172 26.90 -11.17 -9.02
C PRO A 172 25.84 -12.18 -9.47
N GLY A 173 24.94 -12.54 -8.55
CA GLY A 173 23.77 -13.35 -8.85
C GLY A 173 22.57 -12.49 -9.26
N TYR A 174 21.85 -12.93 -10.27
CA TYR A 174 20.60 -12.32 -10.74
C TYR A 174 19.46 -13.33 -10.65
N GLY A 175 18.28 -12.90 -10.25
CA GLY A 175 17.18 -13.83 -10.06
C GLY A 175 15.83 -13.19 -10.05
N LEU A 176 14.85 -14.05 -9.78
CA LEU A 176 13.45 -13.70 -9.62
C LEU A 176 13.03 -14.00 -8.18
N GLY A 177 12.15 -13.17 -7.64
CA GLY A 177 11.56 -13.39 -6.34
C GLY A 177 10.07 -13.11 -6.35
N VAL A 178 9.35 -13.86 -5.52
CA VAL A 178 7.96 -13.59 -5.16
C VAL A 178 7.91 -13.20 -3.70
N GLU A 179 7.02 -12.31 -3.34
CA GLU A 179 6.90 -11.76 -1.99
C GLU A 179 5.43 -11.70 -1.58
N PHE A 180 5.16 -12.05 -0.35
CA PHE A 180 3.90 -11.81 0.33
C PHE A 180 4.17 -10.87 1.50
N ASP A 181 3.39 -9.80 1.62
CA ASP A 181 3.57 -8.80 2.67
C ASP A 181 2.27 -8.50 3.43
N ALA A 182 2.44 -8.02 4.67
CA ALA A 182 1.37 -7.55 5.53
C ALA A 182 1.80 -6.21 6.15
N GLU A 183 1.06 -5.15 5.88
CA GLU A 183 1.28 -3.80 6.40
C GLU A 183 0.24 -3.42 7.43
N GLY A 184 0.69 -3.01 8.63
CA GLY A 184 -0.19 -2.44 9.65
C GLY A 184 -0.50 -0.99 9.34
N LYS A 185 -1.78 -0.63 9.23
CA LYS A 185 -2.24 0.75 9.10
C LYS A 185 -2.40 1.37 10.48
N GLY A 186 -1.44 2.18 10.89
CA GLY A 186 -1.50 3.03 12.08
C GLY A 186 -1.45 4.50 11.70
N GLY A 187 -1.87 5.39 12.59
CA GLY A 187 -1.93 6.85 12.35
C GLY A 187 -0.60 7.59 12.51
N SER A 188 0.55 6.94 12.37
CA SER A 188 1.86 7.55 12.60
C SER A 188 2.92 7.04 11.63
N VAL A 189 4.14 7.58 11.71
CA VAL A 189 5.36 7.10 11.01
C VAL A 189 5.60 5.61 11.24
N LEU A 190 5.14 5.08 12.38
CA LEU A 190 5.24 3.67 12.73
C LEU A 190 4.17 2.86 11.98
N ARG A 191 4.52 2.37 10.80
CA ARG A 191 3.70 1.49 9.96
C ARG A 191 4.47 0.22 9.68
N PRO A 192 4.37 -0.78 10.57
CA PRO A 192 5.13 -2.00 10.43
C PRO A 192 4.68 -2.78 9.19
N LEU A 193 5.66 -3.21 8.39
CA LEU A 193 5.46 -4.13 7.31
C LEU A 193 6.28 -5.38 7.60
N PHE A 194 5.64 -6.53 7.46
CA PHE A 194 6.26 -7.85 7.51
C PHE A 194 6.14 -8.49 6.13
N ALA A 195 7.22 -9.06 5.62
CA ALA A 195 7.18 -9.74 4.34
C ALA A 195 7.92 -11.08 4.40
N LEU A 196 7.41 -12.03 3.61
CA LEU A 196 8.06 -13.30 3.33
C LEU A 196 8.28 -13.40 1.82
N SER A 197 9.50 -13.66 1.40
CA SER A 197 9.82 -13.84 -0.02
C SER A 197 10.56 -15.12 -0.27
N ALA A 198 10.32 -15.71 -1.46
CA ALA A 198 11.12 -16.79 -2.03
C ALA A 198 11.88 -16.22 -3.23
N ILE A 199 13.20 -16.40 -3.23
CA ILE A 199 14.11 -15.84 -4.23
C ILE A 199 14.90 -16.99 -4.84
N ARG A 200 14.93 -17.05 -6.19
CA ARG A 200 15.81 -17.94 -6.93
C ARG A 200 16.71 -17.10 -7.83
N ALA A 201 18.02 -17.25 -7.66
CA ALA A 201 19.02 -16.52 -8.43
C ALA A 201 20.10 -17.47 -8.95
N ALA A 202 20.74 -17.07 -10.05
CA ALA A 202 21.91 -17.74 -10.60
C ALA A 202 23.01 -16.70 -10.81
N ALA A 203 24.26 -17.09 -10.50
CA ALA A 203 25.44 -16.31 -10.84
C ALA A 203 25.96 -16.75 -12.20
N ALA A 204 26.44 -15.77 -12.98
CA ALA A 204 27.08 -16.06 -14.28
C ALA A 204 28.28 -17.00 -14.09
N ASN A 205 28.51 -17.83 -15.08
CA ASN A 205 29.70 -18.69 -15.11
C ASN A 205 30.94 -17.83 -14.96
N THR A 206 31.76 -18.18 -13.98
CA THR A 206 32.97 -17.43 -13.67
C THR A 206 34.15 -18.39 -13.91
N GLU A 207 35.07 -17.96 -14.79
CA GLU A 207 36.36 -18.64 -14.92
C GLU A 207 37.14 -18.40 -13.62
N THR A 208 37.33 -19.43 -12.86
CA THR A 208 38.19 -19.45 -11.67
C THR A 208 39.51 -20.14 -12.02
N LYS A 209 40.53 -19.95 -11.18
CA LYS A 209 41.79 -20.69 -11.33
C LYS A 209 41.59 -22.21 -11.24
N ALA A 210 40.43 -22.66 -10.76
CA ALA A 210 40.02 -24.05 -10.57
C ALA A 210 39.01 -24.54 -11.63
N GLY A 211 38.83 -23.80 -12.75
CA GLY A 211 37.88 -24.15 -13.83
C GLY A 211 36.62 -23.28 -13.81
N ASP A 212 35.65 -23.67 -14.61
CA ASP A 212 34.35 -22.96 -14.70
C ASP A 212 33.46 -23.31 -13.51
N ALA A 213 32.96 -22.27 -12.84
CA ALA A 213 32.04 -22.42 -11.73
C ALA A 213 30.71 -21.76 -12.02
N SER A 214 29.60 -22.43 -11.74
CA SER A 214 28.27 -21.89 -11.77
C SER A 214 27.58 -22.08 -10.41
N PHE A 215 26.80 -21.09 -10.01
CA PHE A 215 26.12 -21.10 -8.74
C PHE A 215 24.63 -20.83 -8.93
N THR A 216 23.79 -21.58 -8.23
CA THR A 216 22.35 -21.35 -8.14
C THR A 216 21.98 -21.20 -6.68
N TRP A 217 21.17 -20.24 -6.37
CA TRP A 217 20.76 -19.91 -5.03
C TRP A 217 19.25 -19.91 -4.92
N LEU A 218 18.74 -20.60 -3.91
CA LEU A 218 17.33 -20.57 -3.50
C LEU A 218 17.26 -20.16 -2.03
N ALA A 219 16.57 -19.07 -1.73
CA ALA A 219 16.41 -18.62 -0.35
C ALA A 219 15.00 -18.15 -0.06
N PHE A 220 14.62 -18.31 1.20
CA PHE A 220 13.46 -17.69 1.82
C PHE A 220 13.96 -16.52 2.67
N ARG A 221 13.36 -15.35 2.46
CA ARG A 221 13.69 -14.11 3.16
C ARG A 221 12.53 -13.67 4.02
N GLY A 222 12.77 -13.53 5.33
CA GLY A 222 11.88 -12.82 6.25
C GLY A 222 12.32 -11.37 6.38
N THR A 223 11.42 -10.41 6.16
CA THR A 223 11.71 -8.99 6.18
C THR A 223 10.81 -8.27 7.18
N VAL A 224 11.35 -7.27 7.88
CA VAL A 224 10.60 -6.33 8.73
C VAL A 224 11.01 -4.90 8.41
N CYS A 225 10.02 -4.04 8.14
CA CYS A 225 10.21 -2.61 7.88
C CYS A 225 9.33 -1.83 8.88
N PRO A 226 9.88 -1.30 9.97
CA PRO A 226 9.07 -0.70 11.04
C PRO A 226 8.49 0.67 10.68
N LEU A 227 9.14 1.40 9.77
CA LEU A 227 8.86 2.79 9.49
C LEU A 227 8.46 3.00 8.03
N ARG A 228 7.64 4.03 7.80
CA ARG A 228 7.31 4.58 6.49
C ARG A 228 7.48 6.10 6.52
N TRP A 229 8.23 6.67 5.58
CA TRP A 229 8.44 8.11 5.50
C TRP A 229 8.62 8.56 4.04
N PRO A 230 7.99 9.69 3.62
CA PRO A 230 6.94 10.44 4.33
C PRO A 230 5.59 9.70 4.33
N GLU A 231 4.67 10.11 5.22
CA GLU A 231 3.42 9.38 5.47
C GLU A 231 2.38 9.54 4.37
N ALA A 232 2.26 10.74 3.81
CA ALA A 232 1.11 11.16 3.00
C ALA A 232 1.40 11.29 1.49
N THR A 233 2.55 10.79 1.01
CA THR A 233 2.92 10.90 -0.41
C THR A 233 2.80 9.55 -1.13
N PRO A 234 2.55 9.55 -2.45
CA PRO A 234 2.57 8.31 -3.24
C PRO A 234 3.97 7.70 -3.35
N LEU A 235 5.03 8.47 -3.06
CA LEU A 235 6.41 8.01 -3.02
C LEU A 235 6.93 8.05 -1.59
N PHE A 236 7.39 6.92 -1.07
CA PHE A 236 7.90 6.81 0.30
C PHE A 236 9.04 5.81 0.42
N ILE A 237 9.77 5.91 1.54
CA ILE A 237 10.94 5.09 1.84
C ILE A 237 10.67 4.32 3.13
N ARG A 238 11.13 3.06 3.16
CA ARG A 238 11.08 2.17 4.33
C ARG A 238 12.47 1.62 4.62
N PRO A 239 13.04 1.86 5.78
CA PRO A 239 14.18 1.08 6.24
C PRO A 239 13.72 -0.32 6.65
N CYS A 240 14.40 -1.35 6.14
CA CYS A 240 14.06 -2.74 6.35
C CYS A 240 15.25 -3.54 6.84
N LEU A 241 14.99 -4.53 7.69
CA LEU A 241 15.91 -5.56 8.08
C LEU A 241 15.42 -6.91 7.57
N PHE A 242 16.35 -7.84 7.29
CA PHE A 242 15.97 -9.17 6.81
C PHE A 242 16.88 -10.27 7.33
N LEU A 243 16.33 -11.48 7.27
CA LEU A 243 17.03 -12.75 7.48
C LEU A 243 16.75 -13.67 6.29
N ASP A 244 17.81 -14.26 5.75
CA ASP A 244 17.74 -15.27 4.68
C ASP A 244 18.09 -16.65 5.22
N ALA A 245 17.32 -17.64 4.77
CA ALA A 245 17.61 -19.06 4.96
C ALA A 245 17.36 -19.80 3.65
N GLY A 246 18.29 -20.67 3.25
CA GLY A 246 18.15 -21.35 1.97
C GLY A 246 19.30 -22.29 1.65
N GLU A 247 19.51 -22.49 0.36
CA GLU A 247 20.53 -23.38 -0.20
C GLU A 247 21.29 -22.69 -1.34
N LEU A 248 22.58 -22.90 -1.34
CA LEU A 248 23.50 -22.46 -2.40
C LEU A 248 24.12 -23.71 -3.06
N ASP A 249 23.76 -23.93 -4.30
CA ASP A 249 24.29 -25.01 -5.14
C ASP A 249 25.42 -24.48 -5.99
N GLY A 250 26.58 -25.07 -5.87
CA GLY A 250 27.75 -24.78 -6.69
C GLY A 250 28.11 -25.99 -7.56
N ASN A 251 28.19 -25.78 -8.87
CA ASN A 251 28.75 -26.73 -9.81
C ASN A 251 30.11 -26.21 -10.27
N VAL A 252 31.17 -26.99 -9.99
CA VAL A 252 32.54 -26.66 -10.39
C VAL A 252 33.02 -27.70 -11.37
N SER A 253 33.44 -27.26 -12.56
CA SER A 253 33.92 -28.12 -13.65
C SER A 253 35.39 -27.84 -13.89
N LEU A 254 36.22 -28.92 -13.75
CA LEU A 254 37.65 -28.89 -14.03
C LEU A 254 38.00 -30.09 -14.92
N ASP A 255 38.67 -29.87 -16.05
CA ASP A 255 39.18 -30.88 -16.97
C ASP A 255 38.15 -31.99 -17.33
N GLY A 256 36.88 -31.62 -17.54
CA GLY A 256 35.80 -32.54 -17.90
C GLY A 256 35.17 -33.28 -16.72
N THR A 257 35.63 -33.05 -15.50
CA THR A 257 35.01 -33.59 -14.28
C THR A 257 34.19 -32.46 -13.61
N SER A 258 32.88 -32.68 -13.44
CA SER A 258 32.02 -31.73 -12.71
C SER A 258 31.70 -32.28 -11.33
N ARG A 259 31.64 -31.38 -10.36
CA ARG A 259 31.28 -31.69 -8.98
C ARG A 259 30.20 -30.75 -8.48
N ASP A 260 29.06 -31.29 -8.10
CA ASP A 260 27.96 -30.58 -7.49
C ASP A 260 28.10 -30.57 -5.97
N GLN A 261 27.92 -29.40 -5.37
CA GLN A 261 27.93 -29.22 -3.91
C GLN A 261 26.78 -28.32 -3.50
N ALA A 262 25.88 -28.83 -2.66
CA ALA A 262 24.83 -28.06 -2.04
C ALA A 262 25.25 -27.66 -0.62
N LYS A 263 25.09 -26.39 -0.28
CA LYS A 263 25.42 -25.82 1.03
C LYS A 263 24.25 -25.01 1.57
N SER A 264 23.96 -25.18 2.86
CA SER A 264 22.96 -24.34 3.51
C SER A 264 23.41 -22.89 3.55
N TRP A 265 22.52 -21.98 3.19
CA TRP A 265 22.73 -20.52 3.17
C TRP A 265 22.01 -19.84 4.31
N PHE A 266 22.74 -18.99 5.05
CA PHE A 266 22.15 -18.11 6.05
C PHE A 266 22.81 -16.74 5.95
N ALA A 267 21.98 -15.68 5.84
CA ALA A 267 22.45 -14.31 5.77
C ALA A 267 21.50 -13.38 6.54
N ALA A 268 22.01 -12.22 6.92
CA ALA A 268 21.24 -11.14 7.50
C ALA A 268 21.66 -9.82 6.85
N GLY A 269 20.79 -8.84 6.89
CA GLY A 269 21.12 -7.54 6.33
C GLY A 269 20.05 -6.49 6.52
N GLY A 270 20.28 -5.37 5.84
CA GLY A 270 19.33 -4.26 5.82
C GLY A 270 19.32 -3.59 4.46
N PHE A 271 18.17 -3.03 4.12
CA PHE A 271 17.99 -2.29 2.87
C PHE A 271 17.01 -1.14 3.04
N ALA A 272 17.10 -0.15 2.16
CA ALA A 272 16.07 0.85 1.99
C ALA A 272 15.15 0.42 0.84
N ARG A 273 13.85 0.38 1.10
CA ARG A 273 12.81 0.16 0.11
C ARG A 273 12.21 1.50 -0.28
N VAL A 274 12.26 1.85 -1.55
CA VAL A 274 11.52 2.97 -2.13
C VAL A 274 10.30 2.40 -2.80
N GLU A 275 9.12 2.88 -2.41
CA GLU A 275 7.85 2.48 -3.02
C GLU A 275 7.18 3.68 -3.68
N ALA A 276 6.70 3.48 -4.91
CA ALA A 276 5.87 4.42 -5.64
C ALA A 276 4.52 3.79 -5.91
N LEU A 277 3.44 4.38 -5.36
CA LEU A 277 2.07 3.94 -5.63
C LEU A 277 1.67 4.42 -7.02
N ALA A 278 1.30 3.49 -7.91
CA ALA A 278 0.70 3.81 -9.19
C ALA A 278 -0.80 4.11 -9.02
N ASP A 279 -1.45 3.35 -8.12
CA ASP A 279 -2.83 3.52 -7.67
C ASP A 279 -3.00 2.95 -6.24
N GLU A 280 -4.25 2.74 -5.80
CA GLU A 280 -4.54 2.24 -4.44
C GLU A 280 -4.13 0.77 -4.22
N VAL A 281 -3.93 0.02 -5.30
CA VAL A 281 -3.68 -1.43 -5.25
C VAL A 281 -2.33 -1.85 -5.82
N LEU A 282 -1.72 -1.03 -6.71
CA LEU A 282 -0.47 -1.36 -7.40
C LEU A 282 0.66 -0.42 -6.94
N SER A 283 1.80 -1.00 -6.57
CA SER A 283 3.02 -0.26 -6.24
C SER A 283 4.24 -0.79 -6.98
N PHE A 284 5.14 0.14 -7.33
CA PHE A 284 6.49 -0.16 -7.78
C PHE A 284 7.41 -0.16 -6.58
N GLN A 285 8.33 -1.11 -6.53
CA GLN A 285 9.28 -1.27 -5.45
C GLN A 285 10.71 -1.26 -5.98
N LEU A 286 11.59 -0.52 -5.30
CA LEU A 286 13.03 -0.51 -5.52
C LEU A 286 13.73 -0.69 -4.18
N ASP A 287 14.46 -1.79 -4.03
CA ASP A 287 15.22 -2.10 -2.83
C ASP A 287 16.71 -1.96 -3.12
N GLY A 288 17.46 -1.40 -2.16
CA GLY A 288 18.90 -1.29 -2.22
C GLY A 288 19.52 -1.39 -0.84
N GLY A 289 20.51 -2.26 -0.66
CA GLY A 289 21.09 -2.50 0.66
C GLY A 289 22.31 -3.38 0.71
N VAL A 290 22.58 -3.87 1.91
CA VAL A 290 23.74 -4.71 2.22
C VAL A 290 23.32 -6.01 2.87
N THR A 291 24.05 -7.08 2.56
CA THR A 291 23.88 -8.40 3.14
C THR A 291 25.18 -8.86 3.78
N ALA A 292 25.08 -9.64 4.83
CA ALA A 292 26.19 -10.30 5.52
C ALA A 292 25.91 -11.78 5.64
N ALA A 293 26.80 -12.61 5.12
CA ALA A 293 26.70 -14.06 5.25
C ALA A 293 27.01 -14.48 6.69
N LEU A 294 26.02 -15.09 7.37
CA LEU A 294 26.17 -15.61 8.73
C LEU A 294 26.92 -16.94 8.72
N LYS A 295 26.85 -17.70 7.63
CA LYS A 295 27.58 -18.93 7.39
C LYS A 295 28.40 -18.79 6.12
N ARG A 296 29.70 -19.05 6.20
CA ARG A 296 30.65 -18.87 5.10
C ARG A 296 31.22 -20.22 4.70
N ASP A 297 30.52 -20.91 3.86
CA ASP A 297 30.97 -22.21 3.33
C ASP A 297 32.04 -22.02 2.25
N THR A 298 32.83 -23.09 2.07
CA THR A 298 33.89 -23.17 1.07
C THR A 298 33.49 -24.23 0.05
N PHE A 299 33.67 -23.93 -1.23
CA PHE A 299 33.45 -24.86 -2.35
C PHE A 299 34.81 -25.27 -2.91
N ASP A 300 35.07 -26.58 -2.94
CA ASP A 300 36.34 -27.15 -3.35
C ASP A 300 36.23 -27.74 -4.77
N ALA A 301 37.20 -27.49 -5.61
CA ALA A 301 37.28 -28.04 -6.98
C ALA A 301 37.71 -29.52 -7.04
N GLY A 302 38.03 -30.15 -5.91
CA GLY A 302 38.39 -31.57 -5.83
C GLY A 302 39.85 -31.91 -6.16
N SER A 303 40.65 -30.98 -6.67
CA SER A 303 42.09 -31.13 -6.80
C SER A 303 42.74 -30.63 -5.51
N GLY A 304 43.53 -31.46 -4.83
CA GLY A 304 44.07 -31.23 -3.48
C GLY A 304 44.95 -29.98 -3.29
N ASP A 305 45.04 -29.08 -4.24
CA ASP A 305 45.80 -27.80 -4.19
C ASP A 305 44.85 -26.58 -4.12
N GLY A 306 44.04 -26.54 -3.12
CA GLY A 306 43.79 -25.31 -2.38
C GLY A 306 43.07 -24.11 -3.04
N ASN A 307 42.46 -24.18 -4.20
CA ASN A 307 41.74 -23.07 -4.80
C ASN A 307 40.21 -23.14 -4.56
N ALA A 308 39.86 -23.23 -3.31
CA ALA A 308 38.48 -23.21 -2.88
C ALA A 308 37.88 -21.81 -2.98
N PHE A 309 36.70 -21.69 -3.57
CA PHE A 309 35.90 -20.45 -3.43
C PHE A 309 35.27 -20.42 -2.03
N ARG A 310 35.45 -19.31 -1.36
CA ARG A 310 34.81 -19.02 -0.06
C ARG A 310 33.78 -17.92 -0.23
N VAL A 311 32.58 -18.15 0.27
CA VAL A 311 31.49 -17.17 0.28
C VAL A 311 31.99 -15.83 0.88
N PRO A 312 31.78 -14.67 0.20
CA PRO A 312 32.15 -13.35 0.73
C PRO A 312 31.47 -13.06 2.07
N PRO A 313 32.10 -12.30 2.97
CA PRO A 313 31.50 -11.99 4.27
C PRO A 313 30.28 -11.05 4.13
N SER A 314 30.28 -10.22 3.09
CA SER A 314 29.22 -9.24 2.84
C SER A 314 29.12 -8.95 1.36
N GLY A 315 28.02 -8.37 0.95
CA GLY A 315 27.76 -7.91 -0.41
C GLY A 315 26.68 -6.84 -0.44
N ILE A 316 26.41 -6.38 -1.64
CA ILE A 316 25.30 -5.48 -1.92
C ILE A 316 24.16 -6.26 -2.55
N LEU A 317 22.96 -5.86 -2.24
CA LEU A 317 21.74 -6.38 -2.83
C LEU A 317 20.90 -5.27 -3.46
N GLY A 318 20.14 -5.63 -4.47
CA GLY A 318 19.15 -4.77 -5.10
C GLY A 318 17.96 -5.59 -5.58
N ARG A 319 16.79 -4.97 -5.64
CA ARG A 319 15.57 -5.55 -6.21
C ARG A 319 14.75 -4.46 -6.87
N ILE A 320 14.14 -4.78 -7.99
CA ILE A 320 13.10 -3.99 -8.63
C ILE A 320 11.88 -4.88 -8.81
N GLY A 321 10.71 -4.40 -8.41
CA GLY A 321 9.52 -5.22 -8.40
C GLY A 321 8.22 -4.45 -8.45
N LEU A 322 7.14 -5.22 -8.50
CA LEU A 322 5.77 -4.78 -8.44
C LEU A 322 5.08 -5.52 -7.29
N SER A 323 4.20 -4.82 -6.58
CA SER A 323 3.34 -5.42 -5.56
C SER A 323 1.89 -5.01 -5.79
N TYR A 324 0.99 -5.96 -5.68
CA TYR A 324 -0.46 -5.78 -5.70
C TYR A 324 -0.99 -5.92 -4.28
N ARG A 325 -1.75 -4.92 -3.81
CA ARG A 325 -2.29 -4.85 -2.45
C ARG A 325 -3.79 -5.11 -2.43
N PHE A 326 -4.23 -5.82 -1.40
CA PHE A 326 -5.64 -6.13 -1.15
C PHE A 326 -5.95 -6.00 0.36
N GLN A 327 -7.21 -5.72 0.69
CA GLN A 327 -7.70 -5.52 2.07
C GLN A 327 -8.61 -6.65 2.47
#